data_3970e16c45bd6dbdfa2c110d5e827cb9
#
_entry.id   3970e16c45bd6dbdfa2c110d5e827cb9
#
_cell.length_a   1.000
_cell.length_b   1.000
_cell.length_c   1.000
_cell.angle_alpha   90.00
_cell.angle_beta   90.00
_cell.angle_gamma   90.00
#
_symmetry.space_group_name_H-M   'P 1'
#
loop_
_entity.id
_entity.type
_entity.pdbx_description
1 polymer ?
#
loop_
_entity_poly.entity_id
_entity_poly.type
_entity_poly.pdbx_seq_one_letter_code
_entity_poly.pdbx_strand_id
1 'polypeptide(L)'
;DVYKRQLRRLDILQIFVEDSSVTEIMINGMDHIFVEQDGQLRELDRAFDSVEKLQDVIQQIVAGCNRVVNEASPIVDARLNNGSRVNIVMNPIALNGPIVTIRRFPDKPVTMQKLIGLETISLEAAQFLETLVKAGYNIFVSGGTGSGKTTFLNVLSGYISAEERVITIEDSAELQLQGLPNLVRLETRNGNTEGCREIGIRELIRSS
;
A
#
# COMPACT_ATOMS: atom_id res chain seq x y z
N ASP A 1 10.76 4.56 -18.62
CA ASP A 1 10.99 6.01 -18.74
C ASP A 1 9.73 6.88 -18.70
N VAL A 2 8.54 6.35 -19.04
CA VAL A 2 7.25 7.05 -18.88
C VAL A 2 6.91 7.19 -17.39
N TYR A 3 7.18 6.17 -16.58
CA TYR A 3 6.99 6.18 -15.12
C TYR A 3 7.83 7.27 -14.42
N LYS A 4 9.08 7.46 -14.83
CA LYS A 4 9.95 8.50 -14.26
C LYS A 4 9.48 9.92 -14.62
N ARG A 5 8.75 10.10 -15.73
CA ARG A 5 8.19 11.41 -16.13
C ARG A 5 6.93 11.79 -15.36
N GLN A 6 6.10 10.81 -14.95
CA GLN A 6 4.92 11.09 -14.14
C GLN A 6 5.29 11.44 -12.69
N LEU A 7 6.31 10.81 -12.12
CA LEU A 7 6.77 11.07 -10.76
C LEU A 7 7.55 12.41 -10.64
N ARG A 8 8.20 12.90 -11.70
CA ARG A 8 8.95 14.17 -11.69
C ARG A 8 8.12 15.43 -11.44
N ARG A 9 6.81 15.29 -11.22
CA ARG A 9 5.89 16.41 -11.00
C ARG A 9 5.41 16.56 -9.56
N LEU A 10 5.89 15.74 -8.63
CA LEU A 10 5.46 15.78 -7.23
C LEU A 10 6.22 16.80 -6.37
N ASP A 11 6.91 17.74 -7.03
CA ASP A 11 7.60 18.86 -6.36
C ASP A 11 8.56 18.38 -5.25
N ILE A 12 8.43 18.96 -4.05
CA ILE A 12 9.26 18.65 -2.87
C ILE A 12 9.14 17.19 -2.41
N LEU A 13 8.08 16.49 -2.79
CA LEU A 13 7.86 15.08 -2.41
C LEU A 13 8.66 14.09 -3.25
N GLN A 14 9.13 14.50 -4.43
CA GLN A 14 9.76 13.62 -5.40
C GLN A 14 10.91 12.79 -4.80
N ILE A 15 11.79 13.45 -4.05
CA ILE A 15 12.95 12.81 -3.44
C ILE A 15 12.57 11.74 -2.41
N PHE A 16 11.46 11.94 -1.69
CA PHE A 16 10.97 10.99 -0.68
C PHE A 16 10.18 9.83 -1.31
N VAL A 17 9.50 10.08 -2.42
CA VAL A 17 8.81 9.02 -3.18
C VAL A 17 9.83 8.11 -3.88
N GLU A 18 11.01 8.60 -4.24
CA GLU A 18 12.09 7.81 -4.86
C GLU A 18 13.00 7.12 -3.84
N ASP A 19 13.02 7.57 -2.59
CA ASP A 19 13.87 7.01 -1.53
C ASP A 19 13.27 5.70 -0.99
N SER A 20 13.94 4.57 -1.21
CA SER A 20 13.47 3.24 -0.79
C SER A 20 13.46 3.02 0.72
N SER A 21 14.13 3.87 1.49
CA SER A 21 14.12 3.83 2.97
C SER A 21 12.89 4.51 3.57
N VAL A 22 12.18 5.35 2.78
CA VAL A 22 10.93 6.00 3.19
C VAL A 22 9.78 5.03 2.98
N THR A 23 9.04 4.73 4.05
CA THR A 23 7.87 3.84 4.05
C THR A 23 6.55 4.59 3.95
N GLU A 24 6.48 5.78 4.54
CA GLU A 24 5.26 6.59 4.54
C GLU A 24 5.59 8.08 4.44
N ILE A 25 4.75 8.82 3.70
CA ILE A 25 4.81 10.28 3.58
C ILE A 25 3.45 10.82 4.00
N MET A 26 3.42 11.74 4.95
CA MET A 26 2.21 12.33 5.48
C MET A 26 2.28 13.86 5.34
N ILE A 27 1.27 14.43 4.70
CA ILE A 27 1.13 15.87 4.48
C ILE A 27 -0.11 16.33 5.24
N ASN A 28 0.07 17.19 6.22
CA ASN A 28 -0.98 17.72 7.07
C ASN A 28 -1.13 19.23 6.82
N GLY A 29 -1.82 19.58 5.73
CA GLY A 29 -1.82 20.95 5.23
C GLY A 29 -0.52 21.30 4.49
N MET A 30 -0.32 22.55 4.15
CA MET A 30 0.85 22.98 3.37
C MET A 30 2.16 23.05 4.19
N ASP A 31 2.06 23.19 5.51
CA ASP A 31 3.20 23.53 6.38
C ASP A 31 3.83 22.32 7.06
N HIS A 32 3.10 21.21 7.23
CA HIS A 32 3.53 20.07 8.01
C HIS A 32 3.66 18.83 7.16
N ILE A 33 4.88 18.43 6.86
CA ILE A 33 5.21 17.23 6.09
C ILE A 33 6.03 16.29 6.97
N PHE A 34 5.54 15.08 7.15
CA PHE A 34 6.21 14.03 7.89
C PHE A 34 6.59 12.88 6.97
N VAL A 35 7.69 12.23 7.29
CA VAL A 35 8.09 10.97 6.65
C VAL A 35 8.42 9.93 7.71
N GLU A 36 8.03 8.70 7.43
CA GLU A 36 8.54 7.56 8.16
C GLU A 36 9.71 6.97 7.36
N GLN A 37 10.87 6.93 7.98
CA GLN A 37 12.10 6.42 7.38
C GLN A 37 12.82 5.54 8.41
N ASP A 38 13.18 4.31 8.03
CA ASP A 38 13.84 3.32 8.91
C ASP A 38 13.06 3.07 10.22
N GLY A 39 11.71 3.13 10.17
CA GLY A 39 10.83 2.95 11.32
C GLY A 39 10.75 4.16 12.26
N GLN A 40 11.28 5.30 11.87
CA GLN A 40 11.23 6.54 12.64
C GLN A 40 10.44 7.61 11.91
N LEU A 41 9.48 8.21 12.61
CA LEU A 41 8.71 9.35 12.11
C LEU A 41 9.50 10.64 12.34
N ARG A 42 9.65 11.46 11.31
CA ARG A 42 10.28 12.78 11.40
C ARG A 42 9.51 13.81 10.60
N GLU A 43 9.44 15.02 11.12
CA GLU A 43 8.97 16.19 10.39
C GLU A 43 10.08 16.72 9.47
N LEU A 44 9.68 17.16 8.28
CA LEU A 44 10.61 17.77 7.33
C LEU A 44 10.66 19.27 7.55
N ASP A 45 11.87 19.83 7.49
CA ASP A 45 12.07 21.29 7.43
C ASP A 45 11.79 21.81 5.99
N ARG A 46 10.58 21.55 5.52
CA ARG A 46 10.08 21.90 4.19
C ARG A 46 8.57 22.08 4.24
N ALA A 47 8.06 23.01 3.47
CA ALA A 47 6.64 23.28 3.29
C ALA A 47 6.34 23.50 1.81
N PHE A 48 5.07 23.44 1.43
CA PHE A 48 4.63 23.92 0.11
C PHE A 48 4.57 25.44 0.10
N ASP A 49 4.90 26.05 -1.02
CA ASP A 49 4.91 27.52 -1.19
C ASP A 49 3.51 28.11 -1.04
N SER A 50 2.46 27.35 -1.33
CA SER A 50 1.07 27.74 -1.15
C SER A 50 0.12 26.52 -1.12
N VAL A 51 -1.13 26.77 -0.67
CA VAL A 51 -2.19 25.75 -0.68
C VAL A 51 -2.53 25.34 -2.12
N GLU A 52 -2.52 26.28 -3.05
CA GLU A 52 -2.78 26.03 -4.47
C GLU A 52 -1.73 25.07 -5.05
N LYS A 53 -0.46 25.24 -4.65
CA LYS A 53 0.61 24.33 -5.09
C LYS A 53 0.41 22.91 -4.58
N LEU A 54 0.00 22.75 -3.33
CA LEU A 54 -0.37 21.45 -2.76
C LEU A 54 -1.56 20.85 -3.51
N GLN A 55 -2.59 21.66 -3.82
CA GLN A 55 -3.75 21.20 -4.59
C GLN A 55 -3.36 20.76 -5.99
N ASP A 56 -2.46 21.46 -6.68
CA ASP A 56 -1.94 21.05 -7.99
C ASP A 56 -1.25 19.67 -7.93
N VAL A 57 -0.43 19.44 -6.90
CA VAL A 57 0.21 18.14 -6.68
C VAL A 57 -0.84 17.05 -6.41
N ILE A 58 -1.85 17.34 -5.60
CA ILE A 58 -2.97 16.41 -5.34
C ILE A 58 -3.68 16.06 -6.64
N GLN A 59 -4.04 17.05 -7.47
CA GLN A 59 -4.73 16.81 -8.74
C GLN A 59 -3.87 15.96 -9.70
N GLN A 60 -2.55 16.15 -9.70
CA GLN A 60 -1.65 15.33 -10.49
C GLN A 60 -1.62 13.86 -10.00
N ILE A 61 -1.64 13.64 -8.68
CA ILE A 61 -1.70 12.31 -8.07
C ILE A 61 -2.98 11.60 -8.51
N VAL A 62 -4.15 12.21 -8.29
CA VAL A 62 -5.45 11.57 -8.58
C VAL A 62 -5.69 11.37 -10.07
N ALA A 63 -5.23 12.29 -10.92
CA ALA A 63 -5.30 12.14 -12.37
C ALA A 63 -4.50 10.93 -12.85
N GLY A 64 -3.33 10.67 -12.23
CA GLY A 64 -2.51 9.47 -12.50
C GLY A 64 -3.19 8.15 -12.09
N CYS A 65 -4.20 8.22 -11.21
CA CYS A 65 -4.94 7.06 -10.70
C CYS A 65 -6.34 6.89 -11.32
N ASN A 66 -6.71 7.69 -12.33
CA ASN A 66 -8.08 7.76 -12.87
C ASN A 66 -9.13 8.01 -11.76
N ARG A 67 -8.82 8.88 -10.81
CA ARG A 67 -9.71 9.29 -9.73
C ARG A 67 -9.96 10.80 -9.81
N VAL A 68 -10.99 11.25 -9.11
CA VAL A 68 -11.33 12.67 -8.96
C VAL A 68 -11.48 12.97 -7.48
N VAL A 69 -10.93 14.09 -7.04
CA VAL A 69 -11.14 14.64 -5.71
C VAL A 69 -11.59 16.09 -5.84
N ASN A 70 -12.69 16.43 -5.17
CA ASN A 70 -13.25 17.78 -5.13
C ASN A 70 -14.11 17.95 -3.87
N GLU A 71 -14.75 19.11 -3.70
CA GLU A 71 -15.61 19.38 -2.53
C GLU A 71 -16.82 18.43 -2.41
N ALA A 72 -17.34 17.92 -3.53
CA ALA A 72 -18.46 16.96 -3.53
C ALA A 72 -18.00 15.53 -3.20
N SER A 73 -16.74 15.20 -3.49
CA SER A 73 -16.09 13.93 -3.17
C SER A 73 -14.73 14.20 -2.56
N PRO A 74 -14.67 14.64 -1.28
CA PRO A 74 -13.46 15.17 -0.67
C PRO A 74 -12.49 14.09 -0.17
N ILE A 75 -12.86 12.82 -0.21
CA ILE A 75 -12.04 11.69 0.24
C ILE A 75 -11.77 10.76 -0.93
N VAL A 76 -10.50 10.47 -1.16
CA VAL A 76 -10.05 9.54 -2.21
C VAL A 76 -9.01 8.58 -1.66
N ASP A 77 -9.30 7.29 -1.85
CA ASP A 77 -8.29 6.22 -1.77
C ASP A 77 -7.88 5.84 -3.19
N ALA A 78 -6.60 5.86 -3.47
CA ALA A 78 -6.06 5.56 -4.78
C ALA A 78 -4.77 4.76 -4.65
N ARG A 79 -4.31 4.22 -5.80
CA ARG A 79 -3.05 3.51 -5.90
C ARG A 79 -2.23 4.10 -7.04
N LEU A 80 -0.99 4.46 -6.72
CA LEU A 80 -0.03 4.90 -7.72
C LEU A 80 0.43 3.72 -8.59
N ASN A 81 0.96 4.03 -9.76
CA ASN A 81 1.46 3.01 -10.70
C ASN A 81 2.60 2.13 -10.14
N ASN A 82 3.33 2.63 -9.13
CA ASN A 82 4.36 1.86 -8.41
C ASN A 82 3.77 0.96 -7.30
N GLY A 83 2.44 0.90 -7.18
CA GLY A 83 1.73 0.13 -6.16
C GLY A 83 1.51 0.86 -4.84
N SER A 84 2.12 2.02 -4.61
CA SER A 84 1.94 2.81 -3.38
C SER A 84 0.48 3.22 -3.21
N ARG A 85 -0.03 3.09 -1.98
CA ARG A 85 -1.38 3.54 -1.62
C ARG A 85 -1.35 5.01 -1.27
N VAL A 86 -2.33 5.75 -1.77
CA VAL A 86 -2.51 7.17 -1.46
C VAL A 86 -3.92 7.38 -0.91
N ASN A 87 -4.00 7.98 0.27
CA ASN A 87 -5.24 8.51 0.82
C ASN A 87 -5.18 10.03 0.79
N ILE A 88 -6.25 10.67 0.33
CA ILE A 88 -6.37 12.12 0.23
C ILE A 88 -7.68 12.53 0.89
N VAL A 89 -7.61 13.56 1.74
CA VAL A 89 -8.77 14.20 2.34
C VAL A 89 -8.69 15.71 2.08
N MET A 90 -9.71 16.25 1.41
CA MET A 90 -9.79 17.67 1.07
C MET A 90 -10.73 18.43 2.00
N ASN A 91 -10.72 19.76 1.90
CA ASN A 91 -11.75 20.60 2.51
C ASN A 91 -13.15 20.23 1.92
N PRO A 92 -14.25 20.37 2.71
CA PRO A 92 -14.32 20.90 4.06
C PRO A 92 -14.05 19.88 5.17
N ILE A 93 -13.74 18.63 4.84
CA ILE A 93 -13.53 17.55 5.83
C ILE A 93 -12.20 17.74 6.56
N ALA A 94 -11.14 18.09 5.82
CA ALA A 94 -9.82 18.36 6.36
C ALA A 94 -9.75 19.79 6.89
N LEU A 95 -9.84 19.96 8.22
CA LEU A 95 -9.93 21.27 8.86
C LEU A 95 -8.63 22.07 8.80
N ASN A 96 -7.48 21.41 8.79
CA ASN A 96 -6.15 22.05 8.78
C ASN A 96 -5.58 22.21 7.35
N GLY A 97 -6.41 22.08 6.33
CA GLY A 97 -6.00 22.06 4.94
C GLY A 97 -5.98 20.63 4.36
N PRO A 98 -5.64 20.47 3.07
CA PRO A 98 -5.60 19.17 2.44
C PRO A 98 -4.64 18.21 3.16
N ILE A 99 -5.08 16.95 3.34
CA ILE A 99 -4.28 15.89 3.94
C ILE A 99 -3.97 14.87 2.85
N VAL A 100 -2.70 14.44 2.76
CA VAL A 100 -2.28 13.38 1.86
C VAL A 100 -1.40 12.40 2.62
N THR A 101 -1.75 11.12 2.56
CA THR A 101 -0.92 10.05 3.10
C THR A 101 -0.52 9.12 1.96
N ILE A 102 0.78 8.96 1.73
CA ILE A 102 1.33 8.03 0.72
C ILE A 102 2.06 6.92 1.45
N ARG A 103 1.54 5.71 1.40
CA ARG A 103 2.17 4.52 1.97
C ARG A 103 2.82 3.70 0.87
N ARG A 104 4.12 3.54 0.96
CA ARG A 104 4.90 2.80 -0.01
C ARG A 104 4.89 1.30 0.28
N PHE A 105 4.98 0.53 -0.79
CA PHE A 105 5.33 -0.88 -0.65
C PHE A 105 6.85 -1.05 -0.70
N PRO A 106 7.41 -1.99 0.06
CA PRO A 106 8.82 -2.32 -0.04
C PRO A 106 9.18 -2.74 -1.48
N ASP A 107 10.25 -2.17 -2.02
CA ASP A 107 10.74 -2.51 -3.37
C ASP A 107 11.20 -3.98 -3.46
N LYS A 108 11.62 -4.54 -2.34
CA LYS A 108 12.03 -5.95 -2.22
C LYS A 108 11.21 -6.64 -1.14
N PRO A 109 10.52 -7.74 -1.44
CA PRO A 109 9.81 -8.50 -0.44
C PRO A 109 10.78 -9.06 0.60
N VAL A 110 10.32 -9.11 1.84
CA VAL A 110 11.03 -9.78 2.93
C VAL A 110 11.05 -11.27 2.63
N THR A 111 12.17 -11.94 2.87
CA THR A 111 12.33 -13.38 2.71
C THR A 111 12.34 -14.08 4.06
N MET A 112 12.07 -15.39 4.09
CA MET A 112 12.16 -16.20 5.31
C MET A 112 13.58 -16.16 5.90
N GLN A 113 14.61 -16.21 5.05
CA GLN A 113 16.01 -16.11 5.47
C GLN A 113 16.30 -14.79 6.20
N LYS A 114 15.69 -13.69 5.74
CA LYS A 114 15.81 -12.40 6.42
C LYS A 114 15.13 -12.42 7.80
N LEU A 115 13.95 -13.04 7.92
CA LEU A 115 13.26 -13.17 9.21
C LEU A 115 14.04 -14.03 10.20
N ILE A 116 14.66 -15.12 9.73
CA ILE A 116 15.54 -15.96 10.57
C ILE A 116 16.77 -15.16 10.99
N GLY A 117 17.41 -14.45 10.07
CA GLY A 117 18.59 -13.63 10.37
C GLY A 117 18.33 -12.46 11.32
N LEU A 118 17.08 -11.97 11.38
CA LEU A 118 16.61 -10.98 12.35
C LEU A 118 16.10 -11.60 13.66
N GLU A 119 16.23 -12.92 13.84
CA GLU A 119 15.72 -13.67 15.00
C GLU A 119 14.20 -13.49 15.23
N THR A 120 13.46 -13.07 14.21
CA THR A 120 12.00 -12.94 14.27
C THR A 120 11.31 -14.30 14.34
N ILE A 121 11.92 -15.32 13.74
CA ILE A 121 11.45 -16.70 13.75
C ILE A 121 12.65 -17.65 13.81
N SER A 122 12.52 -18.78 14.53
CA SER A 122 13.54 -19.82 14.55
C SER A 122 13.56 -20.62 13.23
N LEU A 123 14.70 -21.25 12.94
CA LEU A 123 14.84 -22.12 11.77
C LEU A 123 13.84 -23.28 11.82
N GLU A 124 13.67 -23.91 13.00
CA GLU A 124 12.74 -25.03 13.18
C GLU A 124 11.29 -24.64 12.92
N ALA A 125 10.87 -23.46 13.44
CA ALA A 125 9.54 -22.94 13.19
C ALA A 125 9.33 -22.60 11.71
N ALA A 126 10.32 -22.04 11.04
CA ALA A 126 10.27 -21.77 9.59
C ALA A 126 10.10 -23.05 8.78
N GLN A 127 10.85 -24.10 9.07
CA GLN A 127 10.75 -25.41 8.42
C GLN A 127 9.40 -26.10 8.67
N PHE A 128 8.88 -25.96 9.88
CA PHE A 128 7.55 -26.48 10.23
C PHE A 128 6.46 -25.76 9.42
N LEU A 129 6.49 -24.45 9.34
CA LEU A 129 5.53 -23.66 8.55
C LEU A 129 5.64 -23.96 7.06
N GLU A 130 6.84 -24.13 6.51
CA GLU A 130 7.03 -24.58 5.13
C GLU A 130 6.32 -25.88 4.87
N THR A 131 6.46 -26.86 5.80
CA THR A 131 5.80 -28.15 5.71
C THR A 131 4.27 -28.02 5.71
N LEU A 132 3.73 -27.15 6.59
CA LEU A 132 2.29 -26.90 6.66
C LEU A 132 1.74 -26.26 5.40
N VAL A 133 2.45 -25.27 4.83
CA VAL A 133 2.03 -24.63 3.56
C VAL A 133 2.01 -25.65 2.44
N LYS A 134 3.09 -26.42 2.27
CA LYS A 134 3.19 -27.48 1.22
C LYS A 134 2.15 -28.58 1.39
N ALA A 135 1.75 -28.86 2.61
CA ALA A 135 0.71 -29.86 2.90
C ALA A 135 -0.74 -29.31 2.79
N GLY A 136 -0.92 -28.05 2.43
CA GLY A 136 -2.23 -27.42 2.22
C GLY A 136 -3.03 -27.15 3.50
N TYR A 137 -2.37 -26.96 4.64
CA TYR A 137 -3.05 -26.62 5.89
C TYR A 137 -3.60 -25.20 5.87
N ASN A 138 -4.74 -25.01 6.54
CA ASN A 138 -5.29 -23.68 6.80
C ASN A 138 -4.43 -22.96 7.86
N ILE A 139 -3.92 -21.78 7.51
CA ILE A 139 -3.04 -20.98 8.39
C ILE A 139 -3.70 -19.64 8.66
N PHE A 140 -3.85 -19.31 9.95
CA PHE A 140 -4.32 -18.00 10.40
C PHE A 140 -3.15 -17.18 10.93
N VAL A 141 -2.98 -15.95 10.39
CA VAL A 141 -2.00 -14.99 10.87
C VAL A 141 -2.75 -13.85 11.55
N SER A 142 -2.51 -13.66 12.84
CA SER A 142 -3.20 -12.69 13.68
C SER A 142 -2.20 -11.79 14.41
N GLY A 143 -2.63 -10.57 14.73
CA GLY A 143 -1.79 -9.58 15.42
C GLY A 143 -2.33 -8.16 15.26
N GLY A 144 -1.78 -7.21 16.00
CA GLY A 144 -2.13 -5.79 15.93
C GLY A 144 -1.76 -5.12 14.59
N THR A 145 -2.18 -3.88 14.41
CA THR A 145 -1.73 -3.06 13.28
C THR A 145 -0.21 -2.87 13.35
N GLY A 146 0.48 -2.93 12.20
CA GLY A 146 1.93 -2.77 12.14
C GLY A 146 2.75 -3.98 12.64
N SER A 147 2.12 -5.08 13.10
CA SER A 147 2.83 -6.27 13.62
C SER A 147 3.48 -7.15 12.54
N GLY A 148 3.37 -6.79 11.27
CA GLY A 148 3.98 -7.53 10.17
C GLY A 148 3.15 -8.69 9.60
N LYS A 149 1.83 -8.77 9.87
CA LYS A 149 0.96 -9.84 9.36
C LYS A 149 1.05 -10.02 7.85
N THR A 150 0.88 -8.95 7.08
CA THR A 150 0.94 -8.96 5.61
C THR A 150 2.32 -9.34 5.11
N THR A 151 3.38 -8.85 5.77
CA THR A 151 4.77 -9.23 5.49
C THR A 151 4.96 -10.73 5.69
N PHE A 152 4.46 -11.27 6.80
CA PHE A 152 4.59 -12.69 7.12
C PHE A 152 3.78 -13.58 6.16
N LEU A 153 2.56 -13.17 5.76
CA LEU A 153 1.79 -13.86 4.72
C LEU A 153 2.52 -13.87 3.38
N ASN A 154 3.14 -12.75 2.99
CA ASN A 154 3.97 -12.70 1.78
C ASN A 154 5.14 -13.68 1.85
N VAL A 155 5.80 -13.79 3.00
CA VAL A 155 6.90 -14.74 3.20
C VAL A 155 6.43 -16.18 3.10
N LEU A 156 5.30 -16.53 3.74
CA LEU A 156 4.72 -17.87 3.70
C LEU A 156 4.25 -18.26 2.28
N SER A 157 3.73 -17.31 1.52
CA SER A 157 3.30 -17.55 0.15
C SER A 157 4.43 -18.02 -0.78
N GLY A 158 5.68 -17.71 -0.44
CA GLY A 158 6.85 -18.19 -1.16
C GLY A 158 7.06 -19.73 -1.11
N TYR A 159 6.35 -20.42 -0.22
CA TYR A 159 6.36 -21.88 -0.13
C TYR A 159 5.24 -22.56 -0.93
N ILE A 160 4.30 -21.81 -1.50
CA ILE A 160 3.24 -22.35 -2.35
C ILE A 160 3.86 -22.83 -3.66
N SER A 161 3.44 -24.00 -4.12
CA SER A 161 3.92 -24.55 -5.41
C SER A 161 3.52 -23.64 -6.58
N ALA A 162 4.43 -23.49 -7.55
CA ALA A 162 4.13 -22.77 -8.80
C ALA A 162 3.03 -23.44 -9.65
N GLU A 163 2.68 -24.68 -9.36
CA GLU A 163 1.61 -25.42 -10.03
C GLU A 163 0.22 -25.11 -9.47
N GLU A 164 0.16 -24.47 -8.30
CA GLU A 164 -1.09 -24.12 -7.63
C GLU A 164 -1.77 -22.90 -8.26
N ARG A 165 -3.10 -22.93 -8.25
CA ARG A 165 -3.90 -21.73 -8.50
C ARG A 165 -4.10 -20.98 -7.18
N VAL A 166 -3.62 -19.76 -7.11
CA VAL A 166 -3.75 -18.90 -5.91
C VAL A 166 -4.67 -17.74 -6.19
N ILE A 167 -5.59 -17.47 -5.28
CA ILE A 167 -6.49 -16.32 -5.35
C ILE A 167 -6.31 -15.49 -4.09
N THR A 168 -5.91 -14.21 -4.23
CA THR A 168 -5.92 -13.27 -3.12
C THR A 168 -7.22 -12.47 -3.13
N ILE A 169 -7.82 -12.28 -1.95
CA ILE A 169 -9.01 -11.47 -1.75
C ILE A 169 -8.72 -10.50 -0.61
N GLU A 170 -8.70 -9.22 -0.92
CA GLU A 170 -8.20 -8.18 -0.02
C GLU A 170 -9.14 -6.96 -0.03
N ASP A 171 -9.27 -6.28 1.10
CA ASP A 171 -9.94 -4.97 1.14
C ASP A 171 -9.10 -3.92 0.41
N SER A 172 -7.80 -4.01 0.55
CA SER A 172 -6.81 -3.25 -0.20
C SER A 172 -5.67 -4.18 -0.53
N ALA A 173 -5.34 -4.32 -1.84
CA ALA A 173 -4.34 -5.29 -2.29
C ALA A 173 -2.94 -4.91 -1.78
N GLU A 174 -2.48 -5.56 -0.71
CA GLU A 174 -1.17 -5.39 -0.09
C GLU A 174 -0.25 -6.58 -0.36
N LEU A 175 -0.81 -7.75 -0.67
CA LEU A 175 -0.03 -8.94 -0.90
C LEU A 175 0.74 -8.86 -2.23
N GLN A 176 2.01 -9.22 -2.18
CA GLN A 176 2.94 -9.22 -3.32
C GLN A 176 3.50 -10.62 -3.53
N LEU A 177 2.63 -11.56 -3.90
CA LEU A 177 3.01 -12.94 -4.16
C LEU A 177 3.85 -13.01 -5.44
N GLN A 178 4.98 -13.70 -5.37
CA GLN A 178 5.91 -13.88 -6.48
C GLN A 178 6.05 -15.35 -6.86
N GLY A 179 6.42 -15.62 -8.10
CA GLY A 179 6.69 -16.99 -8.57
C GLY A 179 5.45 -17.85 -8.78
N LEU A 180 4.25 -17.29 -8.79
CA LEU A 180 2.98 -17.98 -8.98
C LEU A 180 2.37 -17.62 -10.34
N PRO A 181 2.55 -18.44 -11.39
CA PRO A 181 2.03 -18.14 -12.74
C PRO A 181 0.51 -18.05 -12.79
N ASN A 182 -0.21 -18.84 -11.96
CA ASN A 182 -1.67 -18.85 -11.90
C ASN A 182 -2.18 -18.08 -10.68
N LEU A 183 -1.78 -16.79 -10.58
CA LEU A 183 -2.22 -15.89 -9.52
C LEU A 183 -3.38 -15.01 -9.98
N VAL A 184 -4.49 -15.05 -9.24
CA VAL A 184 -5.64 -14.15 -9.38
C VAL A 184 -5.67 -13.21 -8.18
N ARG A 185 -5.76 -11.90 -8.43
CA ARG A 185 -5.84 -10.89 -7.37
C ARG A 185 -7.17 -10.19 -7.43
N LEU A 186 -7.93 -10.25 -6.35
CA LEU A 186 -9.23 -9.62 -6.20
C LEU A 186 -9.18 -8.60 -5.06
N GLU A 187 -9.71 -7.42 -5.31
CA GLU A 187 -9.80 -6.32 -4.34
C GLU A 187 -11.24 -5.86 -4.24
N THR A 188 -11.68 -5.53 -3.03
CA THR A 188 -13.00 -4.97 -2.81
C THR A 188 -13.15 -3.61 -3.52
N ARG A 189 -14.36 -3.23 -3.80
CA ARG A 189 -14.68 -1.93 -4.37
C ARG A 189 -15.81 -1.26 -3.61
N ASN A 190 -15.52 -0.11 -3.03
CA ASN A 190 -16.56 0.74 -2.46
C ASN A 190 -17.49 1.28 -3.57
N GLY A 191 -18.77 1.40 -3.26
CA GLY A 191 -19.71 2.08 -4.13
C GLY A 191 -19.30 3.55 -4.33
N ASN A 192 -19.64 4.12 -5.48
CA ASN A 192 -19.42 5.54 -5.76
C ASN A 192 -20.70 6.22 -6.23
N THR A 193 -20.70 7.55 -6.26
CA THR A 193 -21.82 8.39 -6.72
C THR A 193 -22.12 8.26 -8.22
N GLU A 194 -21.23 7.63 -8.99
CA GLU A 194 -21.36 7.39 -10.43
C GLU A 194 -22.14 6.10 -10.76
N GLY A 195 -22.71 5.43 -9.75
CA GLY A 195 -23.53 4.23 -9.91
C GLY A 195 -22.76 2.91 -9.89
N CYS A 196 -21.47 2.91 -9.55
CA CYS A 196 -20.74 1.67 -9.32
C CYS A 196 -21.21 1.02 -8.02
N ARG A 197 -21.67 -0.23 -8.12
CA ARG A 197 -22.09 -1.02 -6.96
C ARG A 197 -20.88 -1.37 -6.10
N GLU A 198 -21.06 -1.35 -4.77
CA GLU A 198 -20.13 -1.93 -3.81
C GLU A 198 -19.95 -3.44 -4.07
N ILE A 199 -18.71 -3.93 -3.96
CA ILE A 199 -18.33 -5.34 -4.03
C ILE A 199 -17.45 -5.66 -2.83
N GLY A 200 -18.00 -6.40 -1.87
CA GLY A 200 -17.32 -6.78 -0.64
C GLY A 200 -16.61 -8.13 -0.73
N ILE A 201 -15.82 -8.44 0.29
CA ILE A 201 -15.05 -9.71 0.40
C ILE A 201 -15.94 -10.94 0.22
N ARG A 202 -17.15 -10.94 0.80
CA ARG A 202 -18.08 -12.08 0.70
C ARG A 202 -18.49 -12.40 -0.75
N GLU A 203 -18.66 -11.37 -1.58
CA GLU A 203 -19.03 -11.55 -2.99
C GLU A 203 -17.82 -12.09 -3.78
N LEU A 204 -16.62 -11.60 -3.48
CA LEU A 204 -15.38 -12.06 -4.10
C LEU A 204 -15.09 -13.53 -3.76
N ILE A 205 -15.30 -13.94 -2.49
CA ILE A 205 -15.15 -15.36 -2.08
C ILE A 205 -16.13 -16.28 -2.83
N ARG A 206 -17.35 -15.81 -3.13
CA ARG A 206 -18.32 -16.63 -3.86
C ARG A 206 -18.00 -16.77 -5.35
N SER A 207 -17.19 -15.86 -5.89
CA SER A 207 -16.81 -15.85 -7.31
C SER A 207 -15.44 -16.47 -7.58
N SER A 208 -14.69 -16.82 -6.54
CA SER A 208 -13.34 -17.39 -6.61
C SER A 208 -13.31 -18.92 -6.79
#